data_3fda13250ddba4cd42f53fbdb2a96bf3
#
_entry.id   3fda13250ddba4cd42f53fbdb2a96bf3
#
_cell.length_a   1.000
_cell.length_b   1.000
_cell.length_c   1.000
_cell.angle_alpha   90.00
_cell.angle_beta   90.00
_cell.angle_gamma   90.00
#
_symmetry.space_group_name_H-M   'P 1'
#
loop_
_entity.id
_entity.type
_entity.pdbx_description
1 polymer ?
#
loop_
_entity_poly.entity_id
_entity_poly.type
_entity_poly.pdbx_seq_one_letter_code
_entity_poly.pdbx_strand_id
1 'polypeptide(L)'
;MLFQWRSQVRWFALVVAVLLAAACSAASPTATSSAHLGQRTKTSGCEVNGPLPDSACTPGAAFPDVTRAQICQSGYASSVRNVSESEKNQVYAEYGVKTHRTGEYEVDHLVSLELGGTNDIANLWPEAANPRPGFHEKDQVENYLHDQVCAGAIPLDQAQVQIATNWLDVYNKMPKKSQSASSEGAP
;
A
#
# COMPACT_ATOMS: atom_id res chain seq x y z
N MET A 1 38.09 36.19 -86.10
CA MET A 1 38.48 35.20 -85.02
C MET A 1 37.90 35.69 -83.74
N LEU A 2 36.73 35.13 -83.40
CA LEU A 2 36.01 35.54 -82.18
C LEU A 2 35.98 34.41 -81.20
N PHE A 3 36.67 34.62 -80.09
CA PHE A 3 36.71 33.65 -78.98
C PHE A 3 35.56 33.93 -77.99
N GLN A 4 34.57 33.06 -77.98
CA GLN A 4 33.48 33.12 -76.95
C GLN A 4 33.88 32.46 -75.73
N TRP A 5 33.94 33.20 -74.64
CA TRP A 5 34.12 32.68 -73.31
C TRP A 5 32.78 32.39 -72.66
N ARG A 6 32.48 31.12 -72.51
CA ARG A 6 31.27 30.65 -71.77
C ARG A 6 31.57 30.63 -70.30
N SER A 7 30.89 31.51 -69.60
CA SER A 7 30.82 31.51 -68.17
C SER A 7 30.05 30.28 -67.67
N GLN A 8 30.74 29.38 -66.91
CA GLN A 8 30.12 28.27 -66.25
C GLN A 8 29.66 28.73 -64.88
N VAL A 9 28.39 28.96 -64.72
CA VAL A 9 27.78 29.19 -63.39
C VAL A 9 27.59 27.83 -62.72
N ARG A 10 28.44 27.57 -61.76
CA ARG A 10 28.35 26.38 -60.92
C ARG A 10 27.29 26.62 -59.84
N TRP A 11 26.14 25.98 -59.99
CA TRP A 11 25.13 25.91 -58.95
C TRP A 11 25.60 25.00 -57.82
N PHE A 12 25.98 25.57 -56.68
CA PHE A 12 26.16 24.81 -55.45
C PHE A 12 24.77 24.53 -54.85
N ALA A 13 24.30 23.32 -55.09
CA ALA A 13 23.16 22.81 -54.38
C ALA A 13 23.58 22.53 -52.92
N LEU A 14 23.20 23.41 -52.01
CA LEU A 14 23.29 23.18 -50.56
C LEU A 14 22.24 22.12 -50.18
N VAL A 15 22.67 20.89 -50.00
CA VAL A 15 21.90 19.83 -49.39
C VAL A 15 21.94 20.08 -47.88
N VAL A 16 20.88 20.71 -47.36
CA VAL A 16 20.66 20.79 -45.92
C VAL A 16 20.11 19.44 -45.46
N ALA A 17 20.99 18.60 -44.91
CA ALA A 17 20.60 17.37 -44.23
C ALA A 17 19.98 17.74 -42.87
N VAL A 18 18.66 17.72 -42.81
CA VAL A 18 17.93 17.81 -41.54
C VAL A 18 18.06 16.46 -40.83
N LEU A 19 18.98 16.38 -39.87
CA LEU A 19 19.06 15.26 -38.91
C LEU A 19 17.90 15.37 -37.93
N LEU A 20 16.82 14.63 -38.18
CA LEU A 20 15.78 14.37 -37.21
C LEU A 20 16.38 13.47 -36.11
N ALA A 21 16.86 14.09 -35.05
CA ALA A 21 17.18 13.37 -33.80
C ALA A 21 15.88 12.87 -33.19
N ALA A 22 15.53 11.61 -33.42
CA ALA A 22 14.48 10.92 -32.68
C ALA A 22 14.98 10.77 -31.24
N ALA A 23 14.56 11.70 -30.37
CA ALA A 23 14.73 11.55 -28.93
C ALA A 23 13.85 10.39 -28.47
N CYS A 24 14.40 9.18 -28.39
CA CYS A 24 13.81 8.12 -27.61
C CYS A 24 13.84 8.57 -26.14
N SER A 25 12.72 9.14 -25.70
CA SER A 25 12.45 9.27 -24.27
C SER A 25 12.34 7.86 -23.71
N ALA A 26 13.47 7.33 -23.22
CA ALA A 26 13.44 6.15 -22.36
C ALA A 26 12.62 6.55 -21.14
N ALA A 27 11.39 6.03 -21.05
CA ALA A 27 10.64 6.07 -19.81
C ALA A 27 11.52 5.39 -18.77
N SER A 28 12.05 6.18 -17.82
CA SER A 28 12.73 5.63 -16.65
C SER A 28 11.78 4.63 -16.01
N PRO A 29 12.24 3.39 -15.70
CA PRO A 29 11.43 2.49 -14.93
C PRO A 29 11.10 3.22 -13.64
N THR A 30 9.81 3.43 -13.40
CA THR A 30 9.32 3.93 -12.11
C THR A 30 9.86 2.92 -11.11
N ALA A 31 10.85 3.31 -10.32
CA ALA A 31 11.34 2.50 -9.23
C ALA A 31 10.10 2.17 -8.39
N THR A 32 9.76 0.89 -8.32
CA THR A 32 8.71 0.40 -7.44
C THR A 32 9.17 0.78 -6.04
N SER A 33 8.63 1.87 -5.52
CA SER A 33 8.90 2.32 -4.16
C SER A 33 8.39 1.19 -3.28
N SER A 34 9.28 0.39 -2.72
CA SER A 34 8.94 -0.48 -1.61
C SER A 34 8.29 0.43 -0.58
N ALA A 35 7.05 0.13 -0.21
CA ALA A 35 6.29 0.94 0.74
C ALA A 35 7.08 0.97 2.05
N HIS A 36 7.87 2.02 2.26
CA HIS A 36 8.49 2.32 3.53
C HIS A 36 7.38 2.75 4.48
N LEU A 37 6.82 1.77 5.16
CA LEU A 37 5.75 1.98 6.13
C LEU A 37 6.26 2.57 7.45
N GLY A 38 7.53 2.99 7.48
CA GLY A 38 8.16 3.63 8.61
C GLY A 38 8.94 2.66 9.50
N GLN A 39 9.73 3.23 10.42
CA GLN A 39 10.45 2.49 11.45
C GLN A 39 9.74 2.61 12.78
N ARG A 40 9.63 1.50 13.48
CA ARG A 40 9.16 1.47 14.85
C ARG A 40 10.18 2.17 15.76
N THR A 41 9.79 3.25 16.42
CA THR A 41 10.66 4.07 17.27
C THR A 41 10.26 4.04 18.76
N LYS A 42 9.11 3.40 19.08
CA LYS A 42 8.54 3.31 20.42
C LYS A 42 8.02 1.88 20.66
N THR A 43 8.25 1.35 21.86
CA THR A 43 7.93 -0.03 22.24
C THR A 43 7.15 -0.15 23.56
N SER A 44 6.68 0.97 24.10
CA SER A 44 5.86 1.01 25.31
C SER A 44 5.19 2.36 25.46
N GLY A 45 4.10 2.42 26.21
CA GLY A 45 3.30 3.63 26.37
C GLY A 45 2.70 4.10 25.05
N CYS A 46 2.36 3.15 24.17
CA CYS A 46 1.71 3.41 22.89
C CYS A 46 0.30 3.93 23.12
N GLU A 47 -0.14 4.87 22.33
CA GLU A 47 -1.45 5.51 22.46
C GLU A 47 -2.18 5.52 21.13
N VAL A 48 -3.39 4.98 21.09
CA VAL A 48 -4.24 5.06 19.90
C VAL A 48 -4.70 6.50 19.66
N ASN A 49 -4.82 6.88 18.39
CA ASN A 49 -5.38 8.15 17.98
C ASN A 49 -6.76 7.91 17.34
N GLY A 50 -7.80 7.90 18.16
CA GLY A 50 -9.11 7.43 17.72
C GLY A 50 -9.03 5.98 17.26
N PRO A 51 -9.47 5.65 16.04
CA PRO A 51 -9.38 4.31 15.49
C PRO A 51 -8.04 3.99 14.81
N LEU A 52 -7.02 4.81 14.98
CA LEU A 52 -5.70 4.61 14.37
C LEU A 52 -4.67 4.24 15.45
N PRO A 53 -3.68 3.39 15.13
CA PRO A 53 -2.61 3.07 16.07
C PRO A 53 -1.66 4.24 16.30
N ASP A 54 -0.81 4.10 17.31
CA ASP A 54 0.38 4.95 17.49
C ASP A 54 1.40 4.64 16.39
N SER A 55 1.60 5.55 15.46
CA SER A 55 2.51 5.35 14.32
C SER A 55 3.98 5.15 14.73
N ALA A 56 4.38 5.58 15.94
CA ALA A 56 5.71 5.33 16.47
C ALA A 56 5.87 3.89 17.00
N CYS A 57 4.77 3.26 17.43
CA CYS A 57 4.72 1.88 17.87
C CYS A 57 4.38 0.93 16.72
N THR A 58 3.40 1.29 15.93
CA THR A 58 2.85 0.47 14.84
C THR A 58 2.85 1.28 13.53
N PRO A 59 4.03 1.48 12.92
CA PRO A 59 4.13 2.19 11.64
C PRO A 59 3.56 1.40 10.45
N GLY A 60 3.29 0.11 10.62
CA GLY A 60 2.95 -0.83 9.56
C GLY A 60 4.17 -1.49 8.94
N ALA A 61 4.01 -2.74 8.52
CA ALA A 61 5.05 -3.48 7.81
C ALA A 61 4.44 -4.44 6.78
N ALA A 62 5.08 -4.54 5.61
CA ALA A 62 4.70 -5.45 4.54
C ALA A 62 5.87 -6.33 4.12
N PHE A 63 5.59 -7.54 3.63
CA PHE A 63 6.61 -8.41 3.05
C PHE A 63 7.23 -7.72 1.83
N PRO A 64 8.57 -7.54 1.77
CA PRO A 64 9.20 -6.70 0.75
C PRO A 64 9.03 -7.22 -0.67
N ASP A 65 8.92 -8.54 -0.84
CA ASP A 65 8.85 -9.19 -2.14
C ASP A 65 7.45 -9.74 -2.46
N VAL A 66 6.43 -9.36 -1.69
CA VAL A 66 5.07 -9.81 -1.95
C VAL A 66 4.52 -9.18 -3.22
N THR A 67 3.85 -10.00 -4.01
CA THR A 67 3.29 -9.58 -5.30
C THR A 67 1.76 -9.63 -5.28
N ARG A 68 1.13 -8.84 -6.17
CA ARG A 68 -0.30 -8.94 -6.42
C ARG A 68 -0.75 -10.37 -6.73
N ALA A 69 0.03 -11.09 -7.55
CA ALA A 69 -0.31 -12.45 -7.93
C ALA A 69 -0.39 -13.41 -6.74
N GLN A 70 0.41 -13.18 -5.70
CA GLN A 70 0.39 -13.98 -4.47
C GLN A 70 -0.81 -13.62 -3.60
N ILE A 71 -1.03 -12.32 -3.30
CA ILE A 71 -2.11 -11.92 -2.40
C ILE A 71 -3.50 -12.24 -2.96
N CYS A 72 -3.66 -12.26 -4.28
CA CYS A 72 -4.93 -12.58 -4.94
C CYS A 72 -5.20 -14.09 -5.05
N GLN A 73 -4.35 -14.94 -4.48
CA GLN A 73 -4.64 -16.37 -4.37
C GLN A 73 -5.54 -16.61 -3.16
N SER A 74 -6.60 -17.38 -3.38
CA SER A 74 -7.48 -17.78 -2.28
C SER A 74 -6.69 -18.45 -1.16
N GLY A 75 -6.92 -18.04 0.08
CA GLY A 75 -6.27 -18.57 1.27
C GLY A 75 -4.88 -17.97 1.55
N TYR A 76 -4.39 -17.00 0.77
CA TYR A 76 -3.09 -16.40 1.01
C TYR A 76 -2.97 -15.86 2.44
N ALA A 77 -3.86 -14.99 2.87
CA ALA A 77 -3.81 -14.36 4.21
C ALA A 77 -3.76 -15.42 5.34
N SER A 78 -4.58 -16.47 5.24
CA SER A 78 -4.56 -17.56 6.23
C SER A 78 -3.28 -18.38 6.20
N SER A 79 -2.65 -18.52 5.02
CA SER A 79 -1.39 -19.28 4.87
C SER A 79 -0.18 -18.59 5.49
N VAL A 80 -0.22 -17.26 5.61
CA VAL A 80 0.89 -16.45 6.16
C VAL A 80 0.63 -15.96 7.60
N ARG A 81 -0.59 -16.13 8.12
CA ARG A 81 -0.95 -15.72 9.49
C ARG A 81 -0.18 -16.54 10.52
N ASN A 82 0.61 -15.86 11.33
CA ASN A 82 1.42 -16.50 12.38
C ASN A 82 1.74 -15.50 13.51
N VAL A 83 0.74 -15.16 14.30
CA VAL A 83 0.91 -14.32 15.51
C VAL A 83 0.68 -15.19 16.73
N SER A 84 1.73 -15.36 17.54
CA SER A 84 1.67 -16.17 18.76
C SER A 84 0.91 -15.45 19.88
N GLU A 85 0.38 -16.19 20.84
CA GLU A 85 -0.25 -15.60 22.04
C GLU A 85 0.74 -14.74 22.84
N SER A 86 2.03 -15.07 22.81
CA SER A 86 3.07 -14.25 23.44
C SER A 86 3.19 -12.88 22.77
N GLU A 87 3.13 -12.82 21.44
CA GLU A 87 3.18 -11.56 20.69
C GLU A 87 1.92 -10.74 20.93
N LYS A 88 0.74 -11.36 20.95
CA LYS A 88 -0.51 -10.66 21.28
C LYS A 88 -0.45 -10.03 22.68
N ASN A 89 0.04 -10.78 23.66
CA ASN A 89 0.21 -10.28 25.02
C ASN A 89 1.22 -9.11 25.08
N GLN A 90 2.28 -9.16 24.26
CA GLN A 90 3.23 -8.06 24.15
C GLN A 90 2.57 -6.81 23.53
N VAL A 91 1.80 -6.96 22.47
CA VAL A 91 1.05 -5.86 21.85
C VAL A 91 0.11 -5.20 22.87
N TYR A 92 -0.67 -5.98 23.60
CA TYR A 92 -1.53 -5.45 24.66
C TYR A 92 -0.73 -4.70 25.74
N ALA A 93 0.39 -5.25 26.17
CA ALA A 93 1.25 -4.61 27.17
C ALA A 93 1.83 -3.28 26.70
N GLU A 94 2.27 -3.19 25.44
CA GLU A 94 2.83 -1.98 24.85
C GLU A 94 1.82 -0.83 24.76
N TYR A 95 0.54 -1.16 24.51
CA TYR A 95 -0.58 -0.23 24.48
C TYR A 95 -1.30 -0.07 25.83
N GLY A 96 -0.76 -0.67 26.91
CA GLY A 96 -1.30 -0.53 28.25
C GLY A 96 -2.65 -1.22 28.48
N VAL A 97 -3.07 -2.14 27.60
CA VAL A 97 -4.29 -2.93 27.75
C VAL A 97 -4.03 -4.08 28.71
N LYS A 98 -4.39 -3.90 29.98
CA LYS A 98 -4.12 -4.89 31.04
C LYS A 98 -5.13 -6.03 31.08
N THR A 99 -6.38 -5.73 30.78
CA THR A 99 -7.48 -6.68 30.76
C THR A 99 -8.50 -6.26 29.71
N HIS A 100 -9.13 -7.20 29.05
CA HIS A 100 -10.20 -6.96 28.09
C HIS A 100 -11.16 -8.14 28.05
N ARG A 101 -12.37 -7.91 27.59
CA ARG A 101 -13.37 -8.95 27.33
C ARG A 101 -13.19 -9.48 25.92
N THR A 102 -13.64 -10.70 25.66
CA THR A 102 -13.71 -11.27 24.31
C THR A 102 -14.51 -10.33 23.40
N GLY A 103 -13.97 -10.01 22.23
CA GLY A 103 -14.59 -9.12 21.24
C GLY A 103 -14.50 -7.63 21.56
N GLU A 104 -13.79 -7.23 22.62
CA GLU A 104 -13.53 -5.83 22.94
C GLU A 104 -12.39 -5.26 22.08
N TYR A 105 -11.37 -6.08 21.85
CA TYR A 105 -10.22 -5.78 21.00
C TYR A 105 -9.84 -7.00 20.14
N GLU A 106 -9.22 -6.72 19.00
CA GLU A 106 -8.40 -7.68 18.26
C GLU A 106 -6.95 -7.21 18.24
N VAL A 107 -5.99 -8.14 18.26
CA VAL A 107 -4.63 -7.82 17.83
C VAL A 107 -4.60 -7.92 16.33
N ASP A 108 -4.71 -6.78 15.70
CA ASP A 108 -4.89 -6.68 14.27
C ASP A 108 -3.64 -6.20 13.53
N HIS A 109 -3.58 -6.49 12.24
CA HIS A 109 -2.51 -6.08 11.31
C HIS A 109 -2.87 -4.72 10.71
N LEU A 110 -2.08 -3.67 10.97
CA LEU A 110 -2.32 -2.35 10.37
C LEU A 110 -2.30 -2.42 8.84
N VAL A 111 -1.29 -3.05 8.26
CA VAL A 111 -1.33 -3.51 6.87
C VAL A 111 -1.87 -4.93 6.89
N SER A 112 -3.06 -5.13 6.35
CA SER A 112 -3.71 -6.43 6.31
C SER A 112 -2.84 -7.51 5.69
N LEU A 113 -2.94 -8.73 6.20
CA LEU A 113 -2.33 -9.89 5.53
C LEU A 113 -2.83 -10.07 4.09
N GLU A 114 -4.07 -9.68 3.80
CA GLU A 114 -4.64 -9.68 2.44
C GLU A 114 -3.94 -8.71 1.49
N LEU A 115 -3.26 -7.72 2.04
CA LEU A 115 -2.41 -6.78 1.31
C LEU A 115 -0.91 -7.07 1.47
N GLY A 116 -0.56 -8.26 1.95
CA GLY A 116 0.83 -8.66 2.15
C GLY A 116 1.49 -8.03 3.36
N GLY A 117 0.72 -7.62 4.38
CA GLY A 117 1.25 -7.22 5.68
C GLY A 117 2.02 -8.36 6.35
N THR A 118 2.97 -8.02 7.23
CA THR A 118 3.75 -8.99 8.00
C THR A 118 3.13 -9.26 9.36
N ASN A 119 3.56 -10.36 10.02
CA ASN A 119 3.25 -10.61 11.42
C ASN A 119 4.21 -9.90 12.39
N ASP A 120 5.07 -9.00 11.90
CA ASP A 120 5.97 -8.22 12.74
C ASP A 120 5.19 -7.34 13.71
N ILE A 121 5.67 -7.22 14.93
CA ILE A 121 5.04 -6.40 15.98
C ILE A 121 4.90 -4.91 15.56
N ALA A 122 5.74 -4.42 14.66
CA ALA A 122 5.60 -3.09 14.05
C ALA A 122 4.36 -2.94 13.16
N ASN A 123 3.67 -4.04 12.87
CA ASN A 123 2.42 -4.09 12.11
C ASN A 123 1.22 -4.50 12.95
N LEU A 124 1.40 -4.72 14.26
CA LEU A 124 0.36 -5.24 15.14
C LEU A 124 -0.06 -4.19 16.19
N TRP A 125 -1.36 -4.12 16.47
CA TRP A 125 -1.90 -3.23 17.49
C TRP A 125 -3.23 -3.74 18.04
N PRO A 126 -3.65 -3.33 19.26
CA PRO A 126 -4.94 -3.72 19.80
C PRO A 126 -6.02 -2.81 19.20
N GLU A 127 -6.72 -3.25 18.19
CA GLU A 127 -7.82 -2.51 17.59
C GLU A 127 -9.12 -2.77 18.35
N ALA A 128 -9.80 -1.71 18.74
CA ALA A 128 -11.05 -1.80 19.50
C ALA A 128 -12.24 -2.02 18.57
N ALA A 129 -13.25 -2.78 19.07
CA ALA A 129 -14.55 -2.86 18.40
C ALA A 129 -15.36 -1.56 18.52
N ASN A 130 -15.15 -0.82 19.62
CA ASN A 130 -15.89 0.40 19.96
C ASN A 130 -14.97 1.44 20.61
N PRO A 131 -15.22 2.79 20.41
CA PRO A 131 -16.30 3.30 19.60
C PRO A 131 -16.10 3.04 18.10
N ARG A 132 -17.17 2.88 17.35
CA ARG A 132 -17.10 2.77 15.88
C ARG A 132 -16.64 4.09 15.24
N PRO A 133 -15.88 4.01 14.10
CA PRO A 133 -15.41 2.82 13.42
C PRO A 133 -14.27 2.11 14.18
N GLY A 134 -14.29 0.78 14.21
CA GLY A 134 -13.31 -0.10 14.82
C GLY A 134 -12.91 -1.22 13.86
N PHE A 135 -12.42 -2.36 14.38
CA PHE A 135 -11.90 -3.44 13.55
C PHE A 135 -12.93 -3.98 12.52
N HIS A 136 -14.21 -4.02 12.83
CA HIS A 136 -15.24 -4.43 11.87
C HIS A 136 -15.34 -3.50 10.65
N GLU A 137 -15.08 -2.22 10.82
CA GLU A 137 -15.05 -1.26 9.73
C GLU A 137 -13.71 -1.32 8.98
N LYS A 138 -12.62 -1.63 9.69
CA LYS A 138 -11.32 -1.83 9.06
C LYS A 138 -11.29 -3.08 8.17
N ASP A 139 -11.92 -4.19 8.58
CA ASP A 139 -12.10 -5.37 7.74
C ASP A 139 -12.74 -5.04 6.37
N GLN A 140 -13.70 -4.10 6.37
CA GLN A 140 -14.32 -3.65 5.11
C GLN A 140 -13.33 -2.89 4.22
N VAL A 141 -12.44 -2.11 4.82
CA VAL A 141 -11.36 -1.40 4.10
C VAL A 141 -10.37 -2.40 3.52
N GLU A 142 -9.99 -3.41 4.27
CA GLU A 142 -9.08 -4.46 3.83
C GLU A 142 -9.61 -5.18 2.60
N ASN A 143 -10.83 -5.70 2.69
CA ASN A 143 -11.52 -6.34 1.57
C ASN A 143 -11.63 -5.41 0.36
N TYR A 144 -12.03 -4.15 0.58
CA TYR A 144 -12.15 -3.17 -0.50
C TYR A 144 -10.82 -2.91 -1.21
N LEU A 145 -9.76 -2.67 -0.46
CA LEU A 145 -8.44 -2.43 -1.04
C LEU A 145 -7.87 -3.67 -1.73
N HIS A 146 -8.06 -4.86 -1.14
CA HIS A 146 -7.68 -6.12 -1.76
C HIS A 146 -8.39 -6.33 -3.10
N ASP A 147 -9.70 -6.11 -3.16
CA ASP A 147 -10.47 -6.18 -4.41
C ASP A 147 -9.95 -5.19 -5.46
N GLN A 148 -9.63 -3.94 -5.07
CA GLN A 148 -9.08 -2.94 -5.99
C GLN A 148 -7.70 -3.36 -6.53
N VAL A 149 -6.84 -3.93 -5.68
CA VAL A 149 -5.53 -4.44 -6.11
C VAL A 149 -5.70 -5.64 -7.04
N CYS A 150 -6.55 -6.60 -6.68
CA CYS A 150 -6.74 -7.81 -7.48
C CYS A 150 -7.40 -7.52 -8.83
N ALA A 151 -8.30 -6.55 -8.89
CA ALA A 151 -8.86 -6.03 -10.14
C ALA A 151 -7.82 -5.24 -10.98
N GLY A 152 -6.66 -4.88 -10.40
CA GLY A 152 -5.66 -4.04 -11.06
C GLY A 152 -6.03 -2.55 -11.11
N ALA A 153 -6.99 -2.12 -10.30
CA ALA A 153 -7.42 -0.72 -10.23
C ALA A 153 -6.42 0.18 -9.51
N ILE A 154 -5.72 -0.37 -8.51
CA ILE A 154 -4.63 0.31 -7.80
C ILE A 154 -3.41 -0.62 -7.65
N PRO A 155 -2.18 -0.07 -7.60
CA PRO A 155 -0.98 -0.83 -7.24
C PRO A 155 -1.03 -1.33 -5.78
N LEU A 156 -0.37 -2.47 -5.51
CA LEU A 156 -0.32 -3.06 -4.17
C LEU A 156 0.33 -2.14 -3.15
N ASP A 157 1.46 -1.54 -3.48
CA ASP A 157 2.18 -0.59 -2.63
C ASP A 157 1.34 0.65 -2.28
N GLN A 158 0.53 1.12 -3.23
CA GLN A 158 -0.42 2.21 -2.95
C GLN A 158 -1.48 1.80 -1.93
N ALA A 159 -2.03 0.59 -2.04
CA ALA A 159 -3.01 0.08 -1.06
C ALA A 159 -2.38 -0.07 0.33
N GLN A 160 -1.17 -0.61 0.42
CA GLN A 160 -0.41 -0.74 1.66
C GLN A 160 -0.17 0.62 2.33
N VAL A 161 0.24 1.63 1.57
CA VAL A 161 0.43 3.00 2.09
C VAL A 161 -0.89 3.61 2.56
N GLN A 162 -1.98 3.43 1.80
CA GLN A 162 -3.28 3.98 2.16
C GLN A 162 -3.77 3.45 3.50
N ILE A 163 -3.76 2.11 3.68
CA ILE A 163 -4.24 1.49 4.91
C ILE A 163 -3.34 1.82 6.11
N ALA A 164 -2.01 1.84 5.93
CA ALA A 164 -1.08 2.14 7.00
C ALA A 164 -1.11 3.61 7.43
N THR A 165 -1.34 4.53 6.49
CA THR A 165 -1.35 5.97 6.80
C THR A 165 -2.63 6.38 7.49
N ASN A 166 -3.78 6.01 6.94
CA ASN A 166 -5.08 6.37 7.49
C ASN A 166 -6.20 5.53 6.84
N TRP A 167 -6.44 4.33 7.38
CA TRP A 167 -7.50 3.46 6.89
C TRP A 167 -8.91 4.09 7.03
N LEU A 168 -9.09 4.98 8.02
CA LEU A 168 -10.35 5.70 8.22
C LEU A 168 -10.71 6.60 7.03
N ASP A 169 -9.71 7.24 6.42
CA ASP A 169 -9.90 8.02 5.20
C ASP A 169 -10.39 7.15 4.03
N VAL A 170 -9.87 5.94 3.91
CA VAL A 170 -10.32 4.97 2.90
C VAL A 170 -11.77 4.57 3.19
N TYR A 171 -12.08 4.21 4.45
CA TYR A 171 -13.43 3.86 4.89
C TYR A 171 -14.45 4.94 4.53
N ASN A 172 -14.12 6.19 4.81
CA ASN A 172 -15.03 7.32 4.57
C ASN A 172 -15.25 7.62 3.07
N LYS A 173 -14.30 7.23 2.22
CA LYS A 173 -14.32 7.51 0.77
C LYS A 173 -14.78 6.32 -0.08
N MET A 174 -14.68 5.08 0.44
CA MET A 174 -15.09 3.90 -0.32
C MET A 174 -16.62 3.86 -0.53
N PRO A 175 -17.11 3.18 -1.58
CA PRO A 175 -18.54 3.07 -1.84
C PRO A 175 -19.31 2.44 -0.68
N LYS A 176 -20.48 2.99 -0.34
CA LYS A 176 -21.30 2.49 0.79
C LYS A 176 -21.71 1.02 0.69
N LYS A 177 -21.81 0.49 -0.54
CA LYS A 177 -22.06 -0.95 -0.77
C LYS A 177 -20.92 -1.81 -0.22
N SER A 178 -19.68 -1.33 -0.31
CA SER A 178 -18.51 -2.01 0.26
C SER A 178 -18.49 -1.92 1.79
N GLN A 179 -19.11 -0.87 2.37
CA GLN A 179 -19.22 -0.70 3.82
C GLN A 179 -20.25 -1.65 4.48
N SER A 180 -21.17 -2.25 3.72
CA SER A 180 -22.24 -3.11 4.25
C SER A 180 -21.98 -4.62 4.09
N ALA A 181 -21.05 -5.02 3.26
CA ALA A 181 -20.86 -6.43 2.87
C ALA A 181 -20.30 -7.32 3.99
N SER A 182 -19.70 -6.75 5.03
CA SER A 182 -19.05 -7.52 6.13
C SER A 182 -20.01 -7.86 7.28
N SER A 183 -21.22 -7.28 7.32
CA SER A 183 -22.15 -7.52 8.43
C SER A 183 -22.95 -8.82 8.32
N GLU A 184 -22.85 -9.57 7.22
CA GLU A 184 -23.64 -10.78 6.97
C GLU A 184 -22.86 -12.09 7.04
N GLY A 185 -21.56 -12.06 7.34
CA GLY A 185 -20.67 -13.22 7.20
C GLY A 185 -19.92 -13.70 8.46
N ALA A 186 -20.26 -13.23 9.65
CA ALA A 186 -19.67 -13.77 10.89
C ALA A 186 -20.63 -14.77 11.55
N PRO A 187 -20.25 -16.06 11.65
CA PRO A 187 -20.97 -17.02 12.50
C PRO A 187 -20.69 -16.77 13.97
#